data_085ac4587734ef26467fcc178b5e7d21
#
_entry.id   085ac4587734ef26467fcc178b5e7d21
#
_cell.length_a   1.000
_cell.length_b   1.000
_cell.length_c   1.000
_cell.angle_alpha   90.00
_cell.angle_beta   90.00
_cell.angle_gamma   90.00
#
_symmetry.space_group_name_H-M   'P 1'
#
loop_
_entity.id
_entity.type
_entity.pdbx_description
1 polymer ?
#
loop_
_entity_poly.entity_id
_entity_poly.type
_entity_poly.pdbx_seq_one_letter_code
_entity_poly.pdbx_strand_id
1 'polypeptide(L)'
;MNLRNQLVLAGIIVLASVNANITAAERIGRGLVAVERPDGAVFLSWRLLADDPEDIAFRIMRAQEDAEPTCLTPDPLKPTCFIDTSARQGKAYTYQLRAAGNDKTLAAASVKLTGSPNPYISIPLAGDYDFQKVGVADLDGDGEYEYLIKQPNFNTDPYQMPGYWKPSTTTYKIEAYKADGTLLWRHDMGWSIEAGIWYSPWIVYDLDGDGRAEVYCKAGEGDPR
;
A
#
# COMPACT_ATOMS: atom_id res chain seq x y z
N MET A 1 -48.70 -14.79 -60.80
CA MET A 1 -49.04 -14.26 -59.47
C MET A 1 -48.10 -14.94 -58.48
N ASN A 2 -46.96 -14.26 -58.18
CA ASN A 2 -45.88 -14.85 -57.36
C ASN A 2 -45.97 -14.30 -55.93
N LEU A 3 -46.26 -15.16 -54.98
CA LEU A 3 -46.12 -14.86 -53.55
C LEU A 3 -44.69 -15.06 -53.19
N ARG A 4 -44.04 -13.97 -52.75
CA ARG A 4 -42.73 -14.00 -52.12
C ARG A 4 -42.88 -14.32 -50.63
N ASN A 5 -42.37 -15.45 -50.23
CA ASN A 5 -42.19 -15.79 -48.82
C ASN A 5 -41.04 -14.90 -48.25
N GLN A 6 -41.36 -14.01 -47.32
CA GLN A 6 -40.36 -13.35 -46.49
C GLN A 6 -40.13 -14.23 -45.25
N LEU A 7 -38.91 -14.74 -45.12
CA LEU A 7 -38.42 -15.34 -43.88
C LEU A 7 -38.01 -14.20 -42.93
N VAL A 8 -38.71 -14.06 -41.85
CA VAL A 8 -38.31 -13.19 -40.74
C VAL A 8 -37.44 -14.03 -39.82
N LEU A 9 -36.15 -13.74 -39.83
CA LEU A 9 -35.19 -14.32 -38.89
C LEU A 9 -35.26 -13.52 -37.59
N ALA A 10 -35.91 -14.04 -36.56
CA ALA A 10 -35.91 -13.49 -35.23
C ALA A 10 -34.58 -13.89 -34.54
N GLY A 11 -33.64 -12.97 -34.49
CA GLY A 11 -32.41 -13.16 -33.72
C GLY A 11 -32.70 -13.04 -32.23
N ILE A 12 -32.56 -14.13 -31.50
CA ILE A 12 -32.56 -14.11 -30.03
C ILE A 12 -31.20 -13.64 -29.58
N ILE A 13 -31.11 -12.39 -29.10
CA ILE A 13 -29.94 -11.89 -28.40
C ILE A 13 -30.00 -12.44 -26.98
N VAL A 14 -29.22 -13.47 -26.69
CA VAL A 14 -28.97 -13.91 -25.32
C VAL A 14 -27.96 -12.93 -24.69
N LEU A 15 -28.47 -11.98 -23.93
CA LEU A 15 -27.66 -11.19 -23.03
C LEU A 15 -27.20 -12.14 -21.90
N ALA A 16 -25.99 -12.71 -22.05
CA ALA A 16 -25.28 -13.29 -20.93
C ALA A 16 -24.91 -12.15 -19.98
N SER A 17 -25.66 -12.00 -18.89
CA SER A 17 -25.25 -11.19 -17.77
C SER A 17 -23.99 -11.83 -17.16
N VAL A 18 -22.84 -11.34 -17.53
CA VAL A 18 -21.60 -11.62 -16.80
C VAL A 18 -21.77 -10.93 -15.46
N ASN A 19 -22.18 -11.67 -14.43
CA ASN A 19 -21.98 -11.25 -13.06
C ASN A 19 -20.47 -11.33 -12.80
N ALA A 20 -19.75 -10.31 -13.23
CA ALA A 20 -18.44 -10.06 -12.68
C ALA A 20 -18.69 -9.73 -11.20
N ASN A 21 -18.44 -10.68 -10.32
CA ASN A 21 -18.20 -10.37 -8.92
C ASN A 21 -16.94 -9.52 -8.93
N ILE A 22 -17.13 -8.21 -8.99
CA ILE A 22 -16.05 -7.24 -8.75
C ILE A 22 -15.76 -7.37 -7.25
N THR A 23 -14.93 -8.31 -6.90
CA THR A 23 -14.24 -8.31 -5.61
C THR A 23 -13.03 -7.40 -5.74
N ALA A 24 -13.30 -6.14 -6.10
CA ALA A 24 -12.28 -5.13 -6.17
C ALA A 24 -12.00 -4.63 -4.76
N ALA A 25 -11.06 -5.27 -4.10
CA ALA A 25 -10.38 -4.68 -2.95
C ALA A 25 -9.00 -5.30 -2.86
N GLU A 26 -7.98 -4.46 -2.79
CA GLU A 26 -6.65 -4.88 -2.35
C GLU A 26 -6.81 -5.81 -1.14
N ARG A 27 -6.20 -6.97 -1.18
CA ARG A 27 -6.23 -7.92 -0.06
C ARG A 27 -5.16 -7.56 0.95
N ILE A 28 -5.25 -6.34 1.47
CA ILE A 28 -4.31 -5.80 2.44
C ILE A 28 -4.35 -6.65 3.70
N GLY A 29 -3.19 -7.02 4.21
CA GLY A 29 -3.03 -7.70 5.49
C GLY A 29 -3.42 -6.83 6.67
N ARG A 30 -3.40 -7.39 7.88
CA ARG A 30 -3.69 -6.65 9.12
C ARG A 30 -2.73 -5.51 9.39
N GLY A 31 -1.53 -5.51 8.80
CA GLY A 31 -0.52 -4.48 8.98
C GLY A 31 -0.23 -4.21 10.45
N LEU A 32 -0.03 -5.26 11.26
CA LEU A 32 0.34 -5.11 12.66
C LEU A 32 1.67 -4.40 12.76
N VAL A 33 1.71 -3.28 13.46
CA VAL A 33 2.94 -2.56 13.78
C VAL A 33 3.19 -2.61 15.28
N ALA A 34 4.48 -2.63 15.67
CA ALA A 34 4.94 -2.56 17.05
C ALA A 34 6.00 -1.47 17.15
N VAL A 35 5.72 -0.40 17.89
CA VAL A 35 6.57 0.79 17.96
C VAL A 35 6.95 1.09 19.41
N GLU A 36 8.25 1.24 19.67
CA GLU A 36 8.76 1.72 20.96
C GLU A 36 8.30 3.16 21.21
N ARG A 37 7.77 3.41 22.39
CA ARG A 37 7.34 4.74 22.83
C ARG A 37 8.42 5.40 23.69
N PRO A 38 8.41 6.74 23.79
CA PRO A 38 9.34 7.47 24.67
C PRO A 38 9.27 7.07 26.15
N ASP A 39 8.13 6.57 26.62
CA ASP A 39 7.93 6.08 27.98
C ASP A 39 8.39 4.63 28.19
N GLY A 40 8.98 4.01 27.17
CA GLY A 40 9.47 2.62 27.21
C GLY A 40 8.41 1.55 27.01
N ALA A 41 7.16 1.94 26.80
CA ALA A 41 6.10 1.02 26.43
C ALA A 41 6.16 0.69 24.92
N VAL A 42 5.42 -0.34 24.48
CA VAL A 42 5.25 -0.66 23.08
C VAL A 42 3.83 -0.34 22.65
N PHE A 43 3.69 0.50 21.63
CA PHE A 43 2.41 0.75 20.97
C PHE A 43 2.22 -0.25 19.85
N LEU A 44 1.07 -0.89 19.81
CA LEU A 44 0.61 -1.82 18.79
C LEU A 44 -0.59 -1.24 18.07
N SER A 45 -0.65 -1.37 16.76
CA SER A 45 -1.80 -0.99 15.94
C SER A 45 -1.96 -1.93 14.77
N TRP A 46 -3.21 -2.16 14.34
CA TRP A 46 -3.57 -3.01 13.21
C TRP A 46 -4.84 -2.51 12.53
N ARG A 47 -5.17 -3.10 11.37
CA ARG A 47 -6.35 -2.73 10.59
C ARG A 47 -7.55 -3.63 10.91
N LEU A 48 -8.76 -3.07 10.83
CA LEU A 48 -9.97 -3.83 10.52
C LEU A 48 -10.03 -4.05 9.01
N LEU A 49 -10.47 -5.23 8.59
CA LEU A 49 -10.66 -5.56 7.19
C LEU A 49 -12.16 -5.53 6.85
N ALA A 50 -12.47 -5.32 5.57
CA ALA A 50 -13.84 -5.18 5.12
C ALA A 50 -14.69 -6.45 5.32
N ASP A 51 -14.04 -7.61 5.37
CA ASP A 51 -14.65 -8.92 5.57
C ASP A 51 -14.67 -9.39 7.03
N ASP A 52 -14.24 -8.53 7.97
CA ASP A 52 -14.29 -8.86 9.39
C ASP A 52 -15.74 -8.95 9.89
N PRO A 53 -16.04 -9.91 10.77
CA PRO A 53 -17.29 -9.90 11.52
C PRO A 53 -17.49 -8.58 12.28
N GLU A 54 -18.72 -8.09 12.34
CA GLU A 54 -19.05 -6.81 13.01
C GLU A 54 -18.67 -6.79 14.51
N ASP A 55 -18.65 -7.97 15.14
CA ASP A 55 -18.32 -8.16 16.55
C ASP A 55 -16.88 -8.69 16.78
N ILE A 56 -16.02 -8.65 15.77
CA ILE A 56 -14.65 -9.14 15.87
C ILE A 56 -13.94 -8.53 17.09
N ALA A 57 -13.21 -9.36 17.80
CA ALA A 57 -12.34 -8.94 18.89
C ALA A 57 -11.00 -9.65 18.79
N PHE A 58 -9.98 -9.06 19.37
CA PHE A 58 -8.60 -9.49 19.19
C PHE A 58 -7.91 -9.86 20.49
N ARG A 59 -6.91 -10.74 20.39
CA ARG A 59 -5.96 -11.02 21.46
C ARG A 59 -4.55 -10.72 20.99
N ILE A 60 -3.76 -10.15 21.90
CA ILE A 60 -2.34 -9.90 21.71
C ILE A 60 -1.55 -10.98 22.44
N MET A 61 -0.74 -11.71 21.71
CA MET A 61 0.26 -12.60 22.23
C MET A 61 1.63 -11.95 22.14
N ARG A 62 2.49 -12.16 23.11
CA ARG A 62 3.88 -11.67 23.11
C ARG A 62 4.84 -12.78 23.44
N ALA A 63 5.89 -12.92 22.63
CA ALA A 63 7.07 -13.73 22.91
C ALA A 63 8.28 -12.82 23.12
N GLN A 64 9.20 -13.20 24.00
CA GLN A 64 10.52 -12.61 24.12
C GLN A 64 11.52 -13.59 23.53
N GLU A 65 12.25 -13.18 22.49
CA GLU A 65 13.18 -14.06 21.76
C GLU A 65 12.46 -15.35 21.29
N ASP A 66 12.99 -16.51 21.57
CA ASP A 66 12.44 -17.81 21.18
C ASP A 66 11.49 -18.42 22.23
N ALA A 67 11.02 -17.62 23.21
CA ALA A 67 10.11 -18.12 24.24
C ALA A 67 8.70 -18.33 23.68
N GLU A 68 7.94 -19.23 24.34
CA GLU A 68 6.53 -19.43 23.99
C GLU A 68 5.71 -18.13 24.18
N PRO A 69 4.82 -17.81 23.23
CA PRO A 69 4.00 -16.60 23.32
C PRO A 69 3.04 -16.64 24.52
N THR A 70 3.00 -15.57 25.28
CA THR A 70 2.06 -15.35 26.38
C THR A 70 0.95 -14.38 25.99
N CYS A 71 -0.27 -14.60 26.45
CA CYS A 71 -1.39 -13.72 26.19
C CYS A 71 -1.31 -12.47 27.08
N LEU A 72 -1.25 -11.28 26.47
CA LEU A 72 -1.28 -10.01 27.19
C LEU A 72 -2.70 -9.50 27.42
N THR A 73 -3.67 -9.97 26.64
CA THR A 73 -5.06 -9.51 26.66
C THR A 73 -6.02 -10.70 26.83
N PRO A 74 -6.11 -11.29 28.05
CA PRO A 74 -7.02 -12.40 28.32
C PRO A 74 -8.47 -12.01 28.02
N ASP A 75 -8.83 -10.74 28.31
CA ASP A 75 -10.08 -10.13 27.84
C ASP A 75 -9.86 -9.58 26.43
N PRO A 76 -10.60 -10.07 25.43
CA PRO A 76 -10.40 -9.64 24.04
C PRO A 76 -10.67 -8.16 23.81
N LEU A 77 -9.88 -7.56 22.93
CA LEU A 77 -9.96 -6.15 22.60
C LEU A 77 -10.85 -5.93 21.36
N LYS A 78 -11.75 -4.96 21.42
CA LYS A 78 -12.46 -4.42 20.23
C LYS A 78 -11.68 -3.31 19.52
N PRO A 79 -10.97 -2.41 20.23
CA PRO A 79 -10.09 -1.44 19.58
C PRO A 79 -8.99 -2.12 18.77
N THR A 80 -8.50 -1.43 17.74
CA THR A 80 -7.42 -1.89 16.86
C THR A 80 -6.06 -1.35 17.27
N CYS A 81 -5.89 -1.07 18.54
CA CYS A 81 -4.62 -0.67 19.14
C CYS A 81 -4.51 -1.18 20.58
N PHE A 82 -3.27 -1.30 21.05
CA PHE A 82 -2.94 -1.72 22.41
C PHE A 82 -1.61 -1.11 22.84
N ILE A 83 -1.45 -0.83 24.13
CA ILE A 83 -0.18 -0.36 24.69
C ILE A 83 0.31 -1.40 25.70
N ASP A 84 1.45 -2.02 25.38
CA ASP A 84 2.14 -2.91 26.32
C ASP A 84 3.08 -2.10 27.22
N THR A 85 2.64 -1.82 28.43
CA THR A 85 3.42 -1.13 29.46
C THR A 85 4.34 -2.06 30.23
N SER A 86 4.26 -3.37 29.99
CA SER A 86 5.08 -4.38 30.68
C SER A 86 6.35 -4.75 29.94
N ALA A 87 6.56 -4.20 28.74
CA ALA A 87 7.79 -4.37 27.98
C ALA A 87 9.00 -3.76 28.73
N ARG A 88 10.21 -4.28 28.47
CA ARG A 88 11.44 -3.86 29.16
C ARG A 88 12.50 -3.41 28.17
N GLN A 89 13.17 -2.34 28.52
CA GLN A 89 14.30 -1.82 27.74
C GLN A 89 15.39 -2.88 27.50
N GLY A 90 16.02 -2.80 26.32
CA GLY A 90 17.07 -3.73 25.91
C GLY A 90 16.61 -5.11 25.48
N LYS A 91 15.28 -5.35 25.49
CA LYS A 91 14.69 -6.62 25.07
C LYS A 91 14.09 -6.53 23.68
N ALA A 92 14.08 -7.68 22.98
CA ALA A 92 13.36 -7.88 21.73
C ALA A 92 12.09 -8.68 22.00
N TYR A 93 11.00 -8.28 21.37
CA TYR A 93 9.71 -8.94 21.47
C TYR A 93 9.12 -9.17 20.08
N THR A 94 8.42 -10.31 19.95
CA THR A 94 7.53 -10.59 18.83
C THR A 94 6.10 -10.59 19.33
N TYR A 95 5.26 -9.77 18.74
CA TYR A 95 3.84 -9.70 19.00
C TYR A 95 3.08 -10.43 17.91
N GLN A 96 2.03 -11.15 18.30
CA GLN A 96 1.11 -11.82 17.38
C GLN A 96 -0.29 -11.33 17.66
N LEU A 97 -1.01 -10.99 16.61
CA LEU A 97 -2.43 -10.68 16.65
C LEU A 97 -3.23 -11.94 16.34
N ARG A 98 -4.23 -12.26 17.18
CA ARG A 98 -5.16 -13.37 16.96
C ARG A 98 -6.59 -12.86 17.11
N ALA A 99 -7.55 -13.47 16.39
CA ALA A 99 -8.96 -13.25 16.68
C ALA A 99 -9.34 -13.97 17.96
N ALA A 100 -10.27 -13.40 18.72
CA ALA A 100 -10.81 -14.06 19.92
C ALA A 100 -11.47 -15.39 19.55
N GLY A 101 -11.16 -16.43 20.31
CA GLY A 101 -11.67 -17.78 20.04
C GLY A 101 -10.96 -18.54 18.89
N ASN A 102 -9.91 -17.97 18.34
CA ASN A 102 -9.11 -18.61 17.30
C ASN A 102 -7.61 -18.50 17.61
N ASP A 103 -6.88 -19.62 17.54
CA ASP A 103 -5.44 -19.65 17.82
C ASP A 103 -4.57 -19.30 16.59
N LYS A 104 -5.20 -19.11 15.41
CA LYS A 104 -4.48 -18.71 14.21
C LYS A 104 -3.94 -17.28 14.37
N THR A 105 -2.63 -17.14 14.12
CA THR A 105 -2.00 -15.81 14.03
C THR A 105 -2.44 -15.11 12.75
N LEU A 106 -3.03 -13.94 12.90
CA LEU A 106 -3.51 -13.09 11.79
C LEU A 106 -2.40 -12.16 11.26
N ALA A 107 -1.51 -11.72 12.14
CA ALA A 107 -0.36 -10.89 11.83
C ALA A 107 0.67 -10.98 12.96
N ALA A 108 1.93 -10.67 12.66
CA ALA A 108 3.01 -10.60 13.62
C ALA A 108 3.87 -9.36 13.37
N ALA A 109 4.44 -8.80 14.44
CA ALA A 109 5.40 -7.70 14.36
C ALA A 109 6.44 -7.85 15.46
N SER A 110 7.69 -7.48 15.17
CA SER A 110 8.79 -7.54 16.11
C SER A 110 9.30 -6.13 16.41
N VAL A 111 9.76 -5.92 17.63
CA VAL A 111 10.38 -4.67 18.07
C VAL A 111 11.49 -4.97 19.07
N LYS A 112 12.60 -4.23 18.98
CA LYS A 112 13.66 -4.20 19.97
C LYS A 112 13.65 -2.85 20.66
N LEU A 113 13.48 -2.84 21.98
CA LEU A 113 13.48 -1.62 22.76
C LEU A 113 14.93 -1.15 22.99
N THR A 114 15.24 -0.01 22.42
CA THR A 114 16.61 0.55 22.42
C THR A 114 16.78 1.71 23.38
N GLY A 115 15.68 2.26 23.90
CA GLY A 115 15.69 3.52 24.67
C GLY A 115 15.76 4.76 23.78
N SER A 116 15.77 4.56 22.47
CA SER A 116 15.77 5.63 21.46
C SER A 116 14.64 5.36 20.48
N PRO A 117 13.39 5.64 20.86
CA PRO A 117 12.25 5.33 20.04
C PRO A 117 12.31 6.07 18.71
N ASN A 118 12.10 5.32 17.64
CA ASN A 118 12.00 5.86 16.30
C ASN A 118 10.57 5.63 15.80
N PRO A 119 9.68 6.63 15.84
CA PRO A 119 8.27 6.48 15.50
C PRO A 119 7.99 6.48 14.00
N TYR A 120 9.00 6.34 13.17
CA TYR A 120 8.90 6.31 11.71
C TYR A 120 9.71 5.16 11.11
N ILE A 121 9.31 4.75 9.93
CA ILE A 121 10.09 3.85 9.07
C ILE A 121 10.97 4.71 8.18
N SER A 122 12.27 4.40 8.12
CA SER A 122 13.22 5.03 7.19
C SER A 122 13.45 4.08 6.02
N ILE A 123 13.05 4.50 4.83
CA ILE A 123 13.22 3.73 3.60
C ILE A 123 14.42 4.30 2.85
N PRO A 124 15.57 3.58 2.78
CA PRO A 124 16.72 4.04 2.01
C PRO A 124 16.40 4.02 0.52
N LEU A 125 16.72 5.12 -0.16
CA LEU A 125 16.55 5.22 -1.60
C LEU A 125 17.75 4.65 -2.35
N ALA A 126 17.52 4.16 -3.58
CA ALA A 126 18.55 3.56 -4.43
C ALA A 126 19.45 4.60 -5.15
N GLY A 127 19.54 5.81 -4.64
CA GLY A 127 20.38 6.88 -5.18
C GLY A 127 20.33 8.15 -4.34
N ASP A 128 21.24 9.08 -4.64
CA ASP A 128 21.33 10.39 -4.00
C ASP A 128 20.52 11.41 -4.81
N TYR A 129 19.24 11.50 -4.52
CA TYR A 129 18.30 12.42 -5.17
C TYR A 129 17.14 12.77 -4.25
N ASP A 130 16.60 13.95 -4.42
CA ASP A 130 15.32 14.35 -3.83
C ASP A 130 14.17 13.81 -4.65
N PHE A 131 13.04 13.60 -3.99
CA PHE A 131 11.82 13.13 -4.63
C PHE A 131 10.63 14.00 -4.28
N GLN A 132 9.60 13.92 -5.05
CA GLN A 132 8.28 14.45 -4.76
C GLN A 132 7.22 13.40 -5.04
N LYS A 133 6.04 13.57 -4.47
CA LYS A 133 4.91 12.64 -4.53
C LYS A 133 5.26 11.26 -3.98
N VAL A 134 4.38 10.78 -3.12
CA VAL A 134 4.39 9.42 -2.63
C VAL A 134 3.04 8.79 -2.92
N GLY A 135 3.05 7.57 -3.43
CA GLY A 135 1.90 6.67 -3.48
C GLY A 135 2.15 5.50 -2.56
N VAL A 136 1.06 4.92 -2.07
CA VAL A 136 1.13 3.76 -1.16
C VAL A 136 0.06 2.78 -1.62
N ALA A 137 0.47 1.57 -1.94
CA ALA A 137 -0.43 0.48 -2.34
C ALA A 137 0.30 -0.85 -2.28
N ASP A 138 -0.44 -1.95 -2.28
CA ASP A 138 0.10 -3.30 -2.43
C ASP A 138 0.35 -3.60 -3.92
N LEU A 139 1.60 -3.51 -4.35
CA LEU A 139 1.98 -3.67 -5.75
C LEU A 139 2.32 -5.11 -6.14
N ASP A 140 2.71 -5.94 -5.19
CA ASP A 140 3.09 -7.33 -5.47
C ASP A 140 2.09 -8.37 -4.96
N GLY A 141 1.03 -7.93 -4.27
CA GLY A 141 -0.06 -8.78 -3.80
C GLY A 141 0.29 -9.56 -2.54
N ASP A 142 1.28 -9.12 -1.77
CA ASP A 142 1.69 -9.80 -0.54
C ASP A 142 0.89 -9.35 0.70
N GLY A 143 0.02 -8.34 0.55
CA GLY A 143 -0.84 -7.79 1.61
C GLY A 143 -0.19 -6.70 2.43
N GLU A 144 1.04 -6.33 2.14
CA GLU A 144 1.75 -5.19 2.73
C GLU A 144 1.79 -4.03 1.74
N TYR A 145 2.21 -2.85 2.18
CA TYR A 145 2.28 -1.69 1.30
C TYR A 145 3.68 -1.46 0.77
N GLU A 146 3.75 -1.19 -0.53
CA GLU A 146 4.87 -0.58 -1.19
C GLU A 146 4.71 0.93 -1.27
N TYR A 147 5.84 1.59 -1.48
CA TYR A 147 5.97 3.04 -1.53
C TYR A 147 6.48 3.46 -2.90
N LEU A 148 5.67 4.23 -3.61
CA LEU A 148 6.06 4.78 -4.89
C LEU A 148 6.50 6.22 -4.70
N ILE A 149 7.59 6.58 -5.35
CA ILE A 149 8.07 7.95 -5.38
C ILE A 149 8.27 8.41 -6.82
N LYS A 150 8.17 9.72 -7.03
CA LYS A 150 8.61 10.38 -8.26
C LYS A 150 9.89 11.13 -7.98
N GLN A 151 10.95 10.85 -8.72
CA GLN A 151 12.20 11.59 -8.66
C GLN A 151 12.55 12.18 -10.06
N PRO A 152 13.26 13.30 -10.14
CA PRO A 152 13.70 14.17 -9.04
C PRO A 152 12.58 15.08 -8.50
N ASN A 153 12.89 15.85 -7.46
CA ASN A 153 12.03 16.92 -6.92
C ASN A 153 12.11 18.20 -7.78
N PHE A 154 12.35 18.09 -9.05
CA PHE A 154 12.40 19.26 -9.94
C PHE A 154 11.00 19.57 -10.44
N ASN A 155 10.61 20.86 -10.43
CA ASN A 155 9.31 21.30 -10.85
C ASN A 155 9.40 22.31 -12.01
N THR A 156 8.84 21.92 -13.16
CA THR A 156 8.75 22.74 -14.36
C THR A 156 7.38 23.31 -14.63
N ASP A 157 6.42 23.07 -13.74
CA ASP A 157 5.06 23.52 -13.93
C ASP A 157 5.00 25.03 -14.16
N PRO A 158 4.15 25.51 -15.07
CA PRO A 158 3.97 26.92 -15.27
C PRO A 158 3.43 27.56 -14.00
N TYR A 159 4.10 28.56 -13.52
CA TYR A 159 3.58 29.40 -12.47
C TYR A 159 2.43 30.25 -13.03
N GLN A 160 1.66 30.90 -12.17
CA GLN A 160 0.47 31.68 -12.56
C GLN A 160 0.77 32.86 -13.51
N MET A 161 1.97 32.99 -14.01
CA MET A 161 2.39 34.04 -14.92
C MET A 161 2.59 33.48 -16.33
N PRO A 162 2.00 34.06 -17.37
CA PRO A 162 2.24 33.70 -18.75
C PRO A 162 3.74 33.72 -19.08
N GLY A 163 4.23 32.65 -19.75
CA GLY A 163 5.64 32.52 -20.13
C GLY A 163 6.56 31.97 -19.04
N TYR A 164 6.06 31.71 -17.84
CA TYR A 164 6.84 31.07 -16.78
C TYR A 164 6.85 29.54 -16.96
N TRP A 165 7.55 29.09 -17.94
CA TRP A 165 7.77 27.67 -18.17
C TRP A 165 9.28 27.38 -18.26
N LYS A 166 9.69 26.31 -17.64
CA LYS A 166 11.08 25.83 -17.67
C LYS A 166 11.10 24.41 -18.22
N PRO A 167 11.94 24.13 -19.21
CA PRO A 167 12.15 22.75 -19.66
C PRO A 167 12.78 21.93 -18.54
N SER A 168 12.42 20.66 -18.46
CA SER A 168 13.07 19.71 -17.57
C SER A 168 14.55 19.56 -17.96
N THR A 169 15.42 19.50 -16.97
CA THR A 169 16.86 19.28 -17.15
C THR A 169 17.22 17.80 -17.22
N THR A 170 16.32 16.95 -16.80
CA THR A 170 16.44 15.48 -16.81
C THR A 170 15.04 14.86 -16.95
N THR A 171 14.98 13.60 -17.34
CA THR A 171 13.73 12.82 -17.30
C THR A 171 13.31 12.55 -15.87
N TYR A 172 12.01 12.40 -15.62
CA TYR A 172 11.58 11.93 -14.33
C TYR A 172 11.35 10.40 -14.33
N LYS A 173 11.48 9.80 -13.14
CA LYS A 173 11.29 8.38 -12.93
C LYS A 173 10.25 8.16 -11.85
N ILE A 174 9.54 7.06 -11.98
CA ILE A 174 8.70 6.50 -10.92
C ILE A 174 9.44 5.28 -10.39
N GLU A 175 9.54 5.17 -9.09
CA GLU A 175 10.21 4.07 -8.39
C GLU A 175 9.30 3.48 -7.33
N ALA A 176 9.34 2.17 -7.18
CA ALA A 176 8.60 1.44 -6.16
C ALA A 176 9.58 0.77 -5.18
N TYR A 177 9.30 0.91 -3.90
CA TYR A 177 10.13 0.41 -2.80
C TYR A 177 9.30 -0.39 -1.81
N LYS A 178 9.87 -1.48 -1.29
CA LYS A 178 9.40 -2.10 -0.06
C LYS A 178 9.80 -1.27 1.17
N ALA A 179 9.13 -1.52 2.29
CA ALA A 179 9.41 -0.83 3.55
C ALA A 179 10.85 -1.01 4.06
N ASP A 180 11.54 -2.07 3.65
CA ASP A 180 12.94 -2.34 3.99
C ASP A 180 13.96 -1.63 3.07
N GLY A 181 13.49 -0.89 2.06
CA GLY A 181 14.33 -0.20 1.07
C GLY A 181 14.66 -1.01 -0.17
N THR A 182 14.11 -2.20 -0.31
CA THR A 182 14.25 -2.99 -1.55
C THR A 182 13.57 -2.25 -2.69
N LEU A 183 14.35 -1.85 -3.71
CA LEU A 183 13.82 -1.29 -4.96
C LEU A 183 13.19 -2.41 -5.77
N LEU A 184 11.88 -2.37 -5.98
CA LEU A 184 11.16 -3.32 -6.82
C LEU A 184 11.38 -3.03 -8.29
N TRP A 185 11.16 -1.79 -8.69
CA TRP A 185 11.36 -1.34 -10.06
C TRP A 185 11.55 0.18 -10.15
N ARG A 186 12.10 0.59 -11.29
CA ARG A 186 12.25 1.99 -11.70
C ARG A 186 11.78 2.10 -13.14
N HIS A 187 10.91 3.05 -13.43
CA HIS A 187 10.48 3.36 -14.77
C HIS A 187 10.87 4.81 -15.13
N ASP A 188 11.67 4.98 -16.20
CA ASP A 188 12.01 6.30 -16.73
C ASP A 188 10.92 6.74 -17.70
N MET A 189 10.27 7.86 -17.42
CA MET A 189 9.16 8.40 -18.21
C MET A 189 9.60 9.07 -19.51
N GLY A 190 10.91 9.20 -19.75
CA GLY A 190 11.46 9.81 -20.94
C GLY A 190 11.24 11.33 -20.99
N TRP A 191 11.52 11.90 -22.16
CA TRP A 191 11.48 13.34 -22.39
C TRP A 191 10.12 13.89 -22.84
N SER A 192 9.17 13.03 -23.17
CA SER A 192 7.85 13.45 -23.66
C SER A 192 6.94 14.03 -22.59
N ILE A 193 7.32 13.87 -21.32
CA ILE A 193 6.59 14.41 -20.17
C ILE A 193 7.56 15.24 -19.35
N GLU A 194 7.19 16.51 -19.11
CA GLU A 194 7.96 17.40 -18.27
C GLU A 194 7.86 17.01 -16.78
N ALA A 195 8.96 17.20 -16.06
CA ALA A 195 9.07 16.89 -14.64
C ALA A 195 8.41 17.96 -13.79
N GLY A 196 7.10 17.86 -13.57
CA GLY A 196 6.36 18.80 -12.76
C GLY A 196 5.23 18.13 -11.98
N ILE A 197 4.72 18.83 -10.96
CA ILE A 197 3.63 18.30 -10.12
C ILE A 197 2.34 18.15 -10.95
N TRP A 198 2.04 19.14 -11.79
CA TRP A 198 0.85 19.19 -12.63
C TRP A 198 1.00 18.33 -13.90
N TYR A 199 2.21 18.29 -14.48
CA TYR A 199 2.47 17.57 -15.72
C TYR A 199 2.61 16.07 -15.54
N SER A 200 2.92 15.61 -14.32
CA SER A 200 3.11 14.21 -14.01
C SER A 200 2.11 13.66 -12.99
N PRO A 201 0.78 13.77 -13.23
CA PRO A 201 -0.22 13.14 -12.38
C PRO A 201 -0.14 11.62 -12.49
N TRP A 202 -0.40 10.93 -11.39
CA TRP A 202 -0.51 9.49 -11.34
C TRP A 202 -1.41 9.04 -10.19
N ILE A 203 -1.99 7.87 -10.34
CA ILE A 203 -2.83 7.19 -9.36
C ILE A 203 -2.26 5.80 -9.18
N VAL A 204 -2.30 5.30 -7.96
CA VAL A 204 -1.93 3.94 -7.61
C VAL A 204 -3.13 3.29 -6.96
N TYR A 205 -3.64 2.24 -7.55
CA TYR A 205 -4.82 1.53 -7.08
C TYR A 205 -4.99 0.21 -7.83
N ASP A 206 -5.53 -0.82 -7.18
CA ASP A 206 -5.96 -2.06 -7.82
C ASP A 206 -7.25 -1.81 -8.60
N LEU A 207 -7.12 -1.49 -9.90
CA LEU A 207 -8.24 -1.11 -10.75
C LEU A 207 -8.91 -2.29 -11.46
N ASP A 208 -8.21 -3.40 -11.64
CA ASP A 208 -8.78 -4.61 -12.25
C ASP A 208 -9.23 -5.65 -11.23
N GLY A 209 -8.92 -5.46 -9.94
CA GLY A 209 -9.36 -6.30 -8.83
C GLY A 209 -8.58 -7.61 -8.73
N ASP A 210 -7.34 -7.66 -9.21
CA ASP A 210 -6.52 -8.87 -9.15
C ASP A 210 -5.76 -9.03 -7.82
N GLY A 211 -5.79 -8.00 -6.97
CA GLY A 211 -5.15 -7.95 -5.67
C GLY A 211 -3.76 -7.32 -5.70
N ARG A 212 -3.37 -6.69 -6.82
CA ARG A 212 -2.16 -5.90 -6.99
C ARG A 212 -2.52 -4.53 -7.53
N ALA A 213 -1.92 -3.50 -6.99
CA ALA A 213 -2.20 -2.16 -7.47
C ALA A 213 -1.41 -1.83 -8.73
N GLU A 214 -2.09 -1.19 -9.70
CA GLU A 214 -1.48 -0.60 -10.88
C GLU A 214 -1.06 0.84 -10.65
N VAL A 215 -0.11 1.30 -11.45
CA VAL A 215 0.29 2.69 -11.52
C VAL A 215 -0.22 3.30 -12.82
N TYR A 216 -1.22 4.15 -12.73
CA TYR A 216 -1.75 4.88 -13.87
C TYR A 216 -1.15 6.28 -13.91
N CYS A 217 -0.48 6.60 -14.99
CA CYS A 217 0.17 7.89 -15.14
C CYS A 217 0.01 8.43 -16.57
N LYS A 218 0.17 9.74 -16.70
CA LYS A 218 0.29 10.37 -18.00
C LYS A 218 1.57 9.90 -18.67
N ALA A 219 1.47 9.51 -19.93
CA ALA A 219 2.59 9.14 -20.77
C ALA A 219 2.65 9.99 -22.06
N GLY A 220 3.77 9.95 -22.76
CA GLY A 220 3.97 10.54 -24.05
C GLY A 220 4.85 9.66 -24.91
N GLU A 221 4.79 9.83 -26.22
CA GLU A 221 5.61 9.09 -27.16
C GLU A 221 6.75 9.95 -27.71
N GLY A 222 7.90 9.30 -27.94
CA GLY A 222 9.06 9.90 -28.58
C GLY A 222 9.86 10.84 -27.68
N ASP A 223 10.82 11.51 -28.30
CA ASP A 223 11.61 12.59 -27.72
C ASP A 223 11.32 13.87 -28.51
N PRO A 224 10.63 14.86 -27.94
CA PRO A 224 10.28 16.09 -28.63
C PRO A 224 11.46 17.08 -28.80
N ARG A 225 12.65 16.75 -28.40
CA ARG A 225 13.86 17.60 -28.37
C ARG A 225 14.82 17.34 -29.48
#